data_9cb21300b420e743d4d69f3b5472ddfd
#
_entry.id   9cb21300b420e743d4d69f3b5472ddfd
#
_cell.length_a   1.000
_cell.length_b   1.000
_cell.length_c   1.000
_cell.angle_alpha   90.00
_cell.angle_beta   90.00
_cell.angle_gamma   90.00
#
_symmetry.space_group_name_H-M   'P 1'
#
loop_
_entity.id
_entity.type
_entity.pdbx_description
1 polymer ?
#
loop_
_entity_poly.entity_id
_entity_poly.type
_entity_poly.pdbx_seq_one_letter_code
_entity_poly.pdbx_strand_id
1 'polypeptide(L)'
;VVIMNEHGVMSGTNTQFDGMDRFEARKAVVEQLRKDGRIGWEKRPYSHSVGHCQRCATIVEPRLSLQWFVKVAPLAKAAADAVRDGRVKIEPKEMEPRYFEWVDNMHDWCISRQLWWGHRIPVWYGPNGEVLVVGADEKAPDGYTQDPDVLDTWFSSALWPFSTLGWPANSDDLKKFYPTS
;
A
#
# COMPACT_ATOMS: atom_id res chain seq x y z
N VAL A 1 14.93 8.53 8.60
CA VAL A 1 14.66 9.26 9.86
C VAL A 1 13.24 9.78 9.79
N VAL A 2 12.44 9.51 10.82
CA VAL A 2 11.07 10.04 10.93
C VAL A 2 11.18 11.35 11.73
N ILE A 3 10.73 12.44 11.14
CA ILE A 3 10.81 13.79 11.74
C ILE A 3 9.45 14.44 11.95
N MET A 4 8.37 13.69 11.74
CA MET A 4 7.00 14.20 11.79
C MET A 4 6.06 13.09 12.26
N ASN A 5 5.11 13.43 13.12
CA ASN A 5 4.07 12.52 13.58
C ASN A 5 2.90 12.41 12.58
N GLU A 6 1.89 11.62 12.91
CA GLU A 6 0.72 11.36 12.06
C GLU A 6 -0.19 12.59 11.85
N HIS A 7 -0.08 13.58 12.72
CA HIS A 7 -0.83 14.84 12.60
C HIS A 7 -0.09 15.91 11.79
N GLY A 8 1.07 15.59 11.22
CA GLY A 8 1.87 16.53 10.46
C GLY A 8 2.64 17.53 11.33
N VAL A 9 2.84 17.20 12.59
CA VAL A 9 3.59 18.00 13.55
C VAL A 9 5.00 17.46 13.67
N MET A 10 5.99 18.34 13.66
CA MET A 10 7.40 17.97 13.82
C MET A 10 7.64 17.28 15.15
N SER A 11 8.36 16.16 15.12
CA SER A 11 8.63 15.37 16.33
C SER A 11 9.89 14.50 16.18
N GLY A 12 10.59 14.29 17.28
CA GLY A 12 11.78 13.43 17.33
C GLY A 12 13.01 13.99 16.64
N THR A 13 13.02 15.26 16.33
CA THR A 13 14.17 15.94 15.72
C THR A 13 15.20 16.40 16.75
N ASN A 14 14.80 16.49 18.03
CA ASN A 14 15.59 17.08 19.12
C ASN A 14 16.06 18.52 18.81
N THR A 15 15.22 19.28 18.13
CA THR A 15 15.48 20.68 17.76
C THR A 15 14.36 21.58 18.25
N GLN A 16 14.59 22.89 18.18
CA GLN A 16 13.57 23.90 18.48
C GLN A 16 12.32 23.85 17.59
N PHE A 17 12.33 23.02 16.55
CA PHE A 17 11.22 22.88 15.61
C PHE A 17 10.22 21.78 16.03
N ASP A 18 10.55 20.96 17.03
CA ASP A 18 9.63 19.94 17.56
C ASP A 18 8.38 20.61 18.13
N GLY A 19 7.21 20.06 17.83
CA GLY A 19 5.92 20.62 18.18
C GLY A 19 5.33 21.62 17.19
N MET A 20 6.10 22.04 16.18
CA MET A 20 5.60 22.94 15.13
C MET A 20 4.81 22.19 14.05
N ASP A 21 3.80 22.85 13.48
CA ASP A 21 3.20 22.41 12.22
C ASP A 21 4.25 22.36 11.12
N ARG A 22 4.16 21.34 10.23
CA ARG A 22 5.16 21.11 9.16
C ARG A 22 5.38 22.30 8.22
N PHE A 23 4.33 23.08 7.95
CA PHE A 23 4.46 24.26 7.07
C PHE A 23 5.13 25.43 7.78
N GLU A 24 4.86 25.59 9.06
CA GLU A 24 5.51 26.59 9.91
C GLU A 24 6.97 26.23 10.16
N ALA A 25 7.23 24.95 10.49
CA ALA A 25 8.60 24.45 10.65
C ALA A 25 9.43 24.65 9.38
N ARG A 26 8.86 24.41 8.18
CA ARG A 26 9.56 24.64 6.90
C ARG A 26 10.03 26.09 6.76
N LYS A 27 9.18 27.04 7.12
CA LYS A 27 9.55 28.47 7.10
C LYS A 27 10.63 28.78 8.13
N ALA A 28 10.44 28.30 9.36
CA ALA A 28 11.37 28.51 10.45
C ALA A 28 12.77 27.92 10.18
N VAL A 29 12.85 26.73 9.62
CA VAL A 29 14.11 26.09 9.21
C VAL A 29 14.83 26.92 8.15
N VAL A 30 14.13 27.39 7.12
CA VAL A 30 14.73 28.24 6.08
C VAL A 30 15.26 29.53 6.65
N GLU A 31 14.52 30.16 7.54
CA GLU A 31 14.97 31.38 8.23
C GLU A 31 16.22 31.15 9.09
N GLN A 32 16.26 30.04 9.83
CA GLN A 32 17.42 29.65 10.62
C GLN A 32 18.65 29.42 9.73
N LEU A 33 18.50 28.64 8.64
CA LEU A 33 19.59 28.40 7.70
C LEU A 33 20.12 29.69 7.05
N ARG A 34 19.23 30.67 6.83
CA ARG A 34 19.60 31.98 6.30
C ARG A 34 20.41 32.77 7.34
N LYS A 35 19.98 32.79 8.60
CA LYS A 35 20.70 33.42 9.71
C LYS A 35 22.08 32.78 9.93
N ASP A 36 22.18 31.47 9.76
CA ASP A 36 23.44 30.74 9.94
C ASP A 36 24.38 30.87 8.72
N GLY A 37 23.99 31.60 7.68
CA GLY A 37 24.79 31.74 6.45
C GLY A 37 24.95 30.47 5.64
N ARG A 38 24.05 29.49 5.83
CA ARG A 38 24.12 28.18 5.19
C ARG A 38 23.38 28.11 3.85
N ILE A 39 22.67 29.17 3.42
CA ILE A 39 22.03 29.31 2.14
C ILE A 39 22.99 30.04 1.20
N GLY A 40 23.66 29.28 0.33
CA GLY A 40 24.57 29.83 -0.67
C GLY A 40 23.88 30.42 -1.90
N TRP A 41 22.69 29.90 -2.23
CA TRP A 41 21.91 30.32 -3.39
C TRP A 41 20.42 30.03 -3.20
N GLU A 42 19.56 30.90 -3.68
CA GLU A 42 18.12 30.76 -3.58
C GLU A 42 17.45 31.19 -4.90
N LYS A 43 16.65 30.29 -5.50
CA LYS A 43 15.86 30.59 -6.68
C LYS A 43 14.43 30.96 -6.29
N ARG A 44 14.04 32.20 -6.59
CA ARG A 44 12.65 32.68 -6.41
C ARG A 44 12.23 33.53 -7.62
N PRO A 45 11.01 33.37 -8.14
CA PRO A 45 10.02 32.38 -7.76
C PRO A 45 10.43 30.97 -8.24
N TYR A 46 9.97 29.94 -7.51
CA TYR A 46 10.17 28.54 -7.87
C TYR A 46 8.81 27.81 -7.83
N SER A 47 8.43 27.22 -8.95
CA SER A 47 7.19 26.46 -9.07
C SER A 47 7.50 24.99 -9.32
N HIS A 48 6.81 24.10 -8.64
CA HIS A 48 6.90 22.65 -8.80
C HIS A 48 5.58 22.00 -8.43
N SER A 49 5.36 20.77 -8.91
CA SER A 49 4.17 19.98 -8.58
C SER A 49 4.32 19.37 -7.18
N VAL A 50 3.25 19.42 -6.41
CA VAL A 50 3.15 18.83 -5.08
C VAL A 50 1.97 17.86 -5.06
N GLY A 51 2.17 16.66 -4.49
CA GLY A 51 1.10 15.68 -4.33
C GLY A 51 0.03 16.16 -3.36
N HIS A 52 -1.22 15.97 -3.73
CA HIS A 52 -2.39 16.27 -2.91
C HIS A 52 -3.27 15.04 -2.71
N CYS A 53 -3.89 14.93 -1.55
CA CYS A 53 -4.90 13.92 -1.31
C CYS A 53 -6.08 14.13 -2.27
N GLN A 54 -6.45 13.10 -3.03
CA GLN A 54 -7.55 13.19 -4.00
C GLN A 54 -8.94 13.35 -3.33
N ARG A 55 -9.04 13.16 -2.00
CA ARG A 55 -10.28 13.30 -1.24
C ARG A 55 -10.46 14.69 -0.63
N CYS A 56 -9.45 15.19 0.04
CA CYS A 56 -9.52 16.45 0.80
C CYS A 56 -8.58 17.54 0.30
N ALA A 57 -7.85 17.29 -0.79
CA ALA A 57 -6.88 18.21 -1.40
C ALA A 57 -5.73 18.66 -0.47
N THR A 58 -5.57 18.05 0.70
CA THR A 58 -4.45 18.33 1.60
C THR A 58 -3.15 17.86 0.97
N ILE A 59 -2.09 18.65 1.10
CA ILE A 59 -0.73 18.26 0.67
C ILE A 59 -0.30 17.02 1.42
N VAL A 60 0.12 15.97 0.69
CA VAL A 60 0.61 14.73 1.26
C VAL A 60 2.11 14.81 1.52
N GLU A 61 2.52 14.21 2.64
CA GLU A 61 3.92 14.10 3.03
C GLU A 61 4.29 12.61 3.12
N PRO A 62 5.47 12.20 2.60
CA PRO A 62 5.95 10.83 2.74
C PRO A 62 6.17 10.49 4.22
N ARG A 63 5.56 9.42 4.69
CA ARG A 63 5.72 8.92 6.04
C ARG A 63 5.83 7.41 6.05
N LEU A 64 6.75 6.88 6.82
CA LEU A 64 6.83 5.45 7.06
C LEU A 64 5.74 5.03 8.05
N SER A 65 5.00 3.99 7.70
CA SER A 65 4.01 3.35 8.58
C SER A 65 4.03 1.84 8.35
N LEU A 66 3.58 1.09 9.34
CA LEU A 66 3.36 -0.35 9.17
C LEU A 66 2.21 -0.55 8.20
N GLN A 67 2.42 -1.43 7.22
CA GLN A 67 1.45 -1.73 6.18
C GLN A 67 1.48 -3.23 5.89
N TRP A 68 0.39 -3.75 5.37
CA TRP A 68 0.32 -5.12 4.88
C TRP A 68 0.76 -5.19 3.42
N PHE A 69 1.66 -6.13 3.14
CA PHE A 69 2.19 -6.36 1.80
C PHE A 69 1.99 -7.80 1.37
N VAL A 70 1.66 -7.98 0.10
CA VAL A 70 1.80 -9.27 -0.58
C VAL A 70 3.21 -9.36 -1.13
N LYS A 71 3.93 -10.42 -0.77
CA LYS A 71 5.23 -10.75 -1.36
C LYS A 71 5.01 -11.28 -2.77
N VAL A 72 5.14 -10.40 -3.76
CA VAL A 72 4.70 -10.64 -5.14
C VAL A 72 5.67 -11.51 -5.93
N ALA A 73 6.98 -11.46 -5.65
CA ALA A 73 7.99 -12.11 -6.47
C ALA A 73 7.73 -13.61 -6.79
N PRO A 74 7.31 -14.49 -5.83
CA PRO A 74 7.02 -15.88 -6.16
C PRO A 74 5.81 -16.05 -7.07
N LEU A 75 4.79 -15.21 -6.91
CA LEU A 75 3.56 -15.23 -7.71
C LEU A 75 3.83 -14.72 -9.12
N ALA A 76 4.54 -13.62 -9.25
CA ALA A 76 4.96 -13.04 -10.53
C ALA A 76 5.83 -14.03 -11.32
N LYS A 77 6.78 -14.72 -10.65
CA LYS A 77 7.58 -15.76 -11.29
C LYS A 77 6.71 -16.88 -11.84
N ALA A 78 5.77 -17.41 -11.07
CA ALA A 78 4.88 -18.48 -11.51
C ALA A 78 4.02 -18.05 -12.70
N ALA A 79 3.51 -16.81 -12.70
CA ALA A 79 2.73 -16.25 -13.80
C ALA A 79 3.59 -16.06 -15.07
N ALA A 80 4.80 -15.52 -14.93
CA ALA A 80 5.72 -15.36 -16.04
C ALA A 80 6.15 -16.70 -16.65
N ASP A 81 6.46 -17.69 -15.81
CA ASP A 81 6.82 -19.04 -16.26
C ASP A 81 5.68 -19.71 -17.03
N ALA A 82 4.43 -19.52 -16.62
CA ALA A 82 3.27 -20.04 -17.33
C ALA A 82 3.16 -19.54 -18.79
N VAL A 83 3.55 -18.30 -19.03
CA VAL A 83 3.61 -17.74 -20.39
C VAL A 83 4.86 -18.24 -21.15
N ARG A 84 6.03 -18.25 -20.49
CA ARG A 84 7.28 -18.75 -21.11
C ARG A 84 7.20 -20.21 -21.53
N ASP A 85 6.51 -21.03 -20.72
CA ASP A 85 6.29 -22.46 -20.97
C ASP A 85 5.19 -22.72 -22.02
N GLY A 86 4.46 -21.69 -22.41
CA GLY A 86 3.35 -21.80 -23.37
C GLY A 86 2.05 -22.37 -22.79
N ARG A 87 1.96 -22.52 -21.45
CA ARG A 87 0.70 -22.90 -20.75
C ARG A 87 -0.36 -21.81 -20.83
N VAL A 88 0.08 -20.57 -20.89
CA VAL A 88 -0.74 -19.38 -21.13
C VAL A 88 -0.19 -18.67 -22.36
N LYS A 89 -1.06 -18.27 -23.27
CA LYS A 89 -0.70 -17.53 -24.47
C LYS A 89 -1.25 -16.12 -24.40
N ILE A 90 -0.44 -15.15 -24.80
CA ILE A 90 -0.86 -13.76 -24.90
C ILE A 90 -1.18 -13.45 -26.36
N GLU A 91 -2.40 -12.99 -26.60
CA GLU A 91 -2.88 -12.61 -27.90
C GLU A 91 -3.25 -11.11 -27.94
N PRO A 92 -2.70 -10.32 -28.85
CA PRO A 92 -1.72 -10.73 -29.87
C PRO A 92 -0.31 -10.89 -29.27
N LYS A 93 0.51 -11.71 -29.88
CA LYS A 93 1.86 -12.09 -29.38
C LYS A 93 2.79 -10.88 -29.18
N GLU A 94 2.58 -9.81 -29.90
CA GLU A 94 3.34 -8.55 -29.79
C GLU A 94 3.19 -7.90 -28.42
N MET A 95 2.21 -8.33 -27.59
CA MET A 95 2.02 -7.85 -26.23
C MET A 95 2.85 -8.63 -25.18
N GLU A 96 3.44 -9.76 -25.52
CA GLU A 96 4.30 -10.53 -24.60
C GLU A 96 5.44 -9.70 -23.99
N PRO A 97 6.21 -8.89 -24.77
CA PRO A 97 7.27 -8.08 -24.17
C PRO A 97 6.76 -7.11 -23.10
N ARG A 98 5.59 -6.49 -23.33
CA ARG A 98 4.98 -5.57 -22.37
C ARG A 98 4.51 -6.29 -21.11
N TYR A 99 3.99 -7.51 -21.25
CA TYR A 99 3.61 -8.35 -20.13
C TYR A 99 4.84 -8.70 -19.28
N PHE A 100 5.94 -9.13 -19.91
CA PHE A 100 7.17 -9.48 -19.19
C PHE A 100 7.85 -8.27 -18.56
N GLU A 101 7.86 -7.11 -19.22
CA GLU A 101 8.35 -5.88 -18.64
C GLU A 101 7.61 -5.55 -17.33
N TRP A 102 6.30 -5.77 -17.28
CA TRP A 102 5.50 -5.53 -16.10
C TRP A 102 5.69 -6.62 -15.03
N VAL A 103 5.55 -7.90 -15.38
CA VAL A 103 5.53 -9.00 -14.41
C VAL A 103 6.91 -9.26 -13.80
N ASP A 104 7.98 -9.12 -14.58
CA ASP A 104 9.35 -9.35 -14.10
C ASP A 104 9.85 -8.22 -13.18
N ASN A 105 9.24 -7.03 -13.25
CA ASN A 105 9.60 -5.87 -12.45
C ASN A 105 8.58 -5.55 -11.35
N MET A 106 7.66 -6.47 -11.05
CA MET A 106 6.68 -6.25 -9.98
C MET A 106 7.34 -6.13 -8.62
N HIS A 107 6.95 -5.10 -7.89
CA HIS A 107 7.33 -4.90 -6.48
C HIS A 107 6.28 -5.48 -5.55
N ASP A 108 6.66 -5.71 -4.29
CA ASP A 108 5.73 -6.11 -3.24
C ASP A 108 4.56 -5.13 -3.18
N TRP A 109 3.37 -5.66 -3.15
CA TRP A 109 2.13 -4.90 -3.24
C TRP A 109 1.59 -4.56 -1.86
N CYS A 110 1.55 -3.28 -1.53
CA CYS A 110 0.86 -2.80 -0.34
C CYS A 110 -0.65 -2.94 -0.53
N ILE A 111 -1.28 -3.77 0.29
CA ILE A 111 -2.72 -4.08 0.21
C ILE A 111 -3.56 -3.41 1.29
N SER A 112 -2.97 -2.80 2.28
CA SER A 112 -3.69 -2.07 3.33
C SER A 112 -4.02 -0.64 2.89
N ARG A 113 -5.22 -0.17 3.25
CA ARG A 113 -5.71 1.17 2.98
C ARG A 113 -6.36 1.74 4.24
N GLN A 114 -6.07 2.99 4.56
CA GLN A 114 -6.63 3.73 5.69
C GLN A 114 -7.92 4.43 5.24
N LEU A 115 -8.96 3.64 4.96
CA LEU A 115 -10.27 4.11 4.51
C LEU A 115 -11.34 3.74 5.52
N TRP A 116 -12.39 4.53 5.60
CA TRP A 116 -13.52 4.27 6.51
C TRP A 116 -14.43 3.14 6.05
N TRP A 117 -14.40 2.82 4.76
CA TRP A 117 -15.24 1.80 4.15
C TRP A 117 -14.43 0.86 3.28
N GLY A 118 -14.68 -0.43 3.42
CA GLY A 118 -14.07 -1.49 2.63
C GLY A 118 -14.07 -2.83 3.39
N HIS A 119 -13.48 -3.86 2.78
CA HIS A 119 -13.26 -5.14 3.43
C HIS A 119 -12.11 -5.00 4.43
N ARG A 120 -12.42 -5.10 5.70
CA ARG A 120 -11.40 -5.03 6.76
C ARG A 120 -10.43 -6.20 6.66
N ILE A 121 -9.17 -5.92 6.92
CA ILE A 121 -8.13 -6.95 6.97
C ILE A 121 -8.50 -7.96 8.08
N PRO A 122 -8.55 -9.28 7.77
CA PRO A 122 -9.01 -10.30 8.71
C PRO A 122 -7.92 -10.71 9.71
N VAL A 123 -7.19 -9.73 10.20
CA VAL A 123 -6.12 -9.90 11.19
C VAL A 123 -6.55 -9.27 12.51
N TRP A 124 -6.24 -9.95 13.60
CA TRP A 124 -6.57 -9.54 14.94
C TRP A 124 -5.33 -9.55 15.82
N TYR A 125 -5.22 -8.56 16.66
CA TYR A 125 -4.09 -8.37 17.58
C TYR A 125 -4.53 -8.65 19.00
N GLY A 126 -3.83 -9.57 19.64
CA GLY A 126 -4.04 -9.90 21.04
C GLY A 126 -3.35 -8.93 22.00
N PRO A 127 -3.71 -8.98 23.28
CA PRO A 127 -3.22 -8.05 24.29
C PRO A 127 -1.70 -8.16 24.55
N ASN A 128 -1.08 -9.30 24.23
CA ASN A 128 0.36 -9.51 24.40
C ASN A 128 1.12 -9.45 23.06
N GLY A 129 0.49 -8.93 22.01
CA GLY A 129 1.09 -8.80 20.67
C GLY A 129 0.93 -10.02 19.78
N GLU A 130 0.05 -10.95 20.13
CA GLU A 130 -0.32 -12.08 19.26
C GLU A 130 -1.00 -11.56 17.98
N VAL A 131 -0.72 -12.23 16.87
CA VAL A 131 -1.33 -11.93 15.57
C VAL A 131 -2.11 -13.16 15.12
N LEU A 132 -3.42 -12.99 14.90
CA LEU A 132 -4.33 -14.05 14.50
C LEU A 132 -5.03 -13.66 13.21
N VAL A 133 -5.05 -14.58 12.24
CA VAL A 133 -5.91 -14.47 11.05
C VAL A 133 -7.19 -15.24 11.32
N VAL A 134 -8.34 -14.59 11.17
CA VAL A 134 -9.65 -15.15 11.47
C VAL A 134 -10.43 -15.32 10.16
N GLY A 135 -10.91 -16.52 9.91
CA GLY A 135 -11.77 -16.83 8.76
C GLY A 135 -13.15 -16.18 8.85
N ALA A 136 -13.88 -16.20 7.73
CA ALA A 136 -15.18 -15.52 7.63
C ALA A 136 -16.22 -16.08 8.63
N ASP A 137 -16.17 -17.38 8.92
CA ASP A 137 -17.12 -18.08 9.80
C ASP A 137 -16.57 -18.25 11.24
N GLU A 138 -15.43 -17.67 11.53
CA GLU A 138 -14.75 -17.77 12.81
C GLU A 138 -14.90 -16.47 13.61
N LYS A 139 -14.80 -16.59 14.92
CA LYS A 139 -14.76 -15.43 15.82
C LYS A 139 -13.38 -15.32 16.45
N ALA A 140 -12.86 -14.11 16.47
CA ALA A 140 -11.65 -13.84 17.25
C ALA A 140 -11.92 -14.05 18.75
N PRO A 141 -10.92 -14.49 19.52
CA PRO A 141 -11.04 -14.58 20.97
C PRO A 141 -11.33 -13.22 21.62
N ASP A 142 -11.94 -13.26 22.79
CA ASP A 142 -12.20 -12.06 23.58
C ASP A 142 -10.88 -11.31 23.90
N GLY A 143 -10.94 -9.99 23.84
CA GLY A 143 -9.78 -9.12 24.08
C GLY A 143 -8.88 -8.87 22.85
N TYR A 144 -9.18 -9.49 21.71
CA TYR A 144 -8.48 -9.18 20.47
C TYR A 144 -9.10 -7.99 19.75
N THR A 145 -8.26 -7.18 19.10
CA THR A 145 -8.69 -6.03 18.29
C THR A 145 -8.38 -6.27 16.84
N GLN A 146 -9.38 -6.10 15.96
CA GLN A 146 -9.19 -6.25 14.53
C GLN A 146 -8.37 -5.10 13.94
N ASP A 147 -7.52 -5.41 12.97
CA ASP A 147 -6.79 -4.42 12.17
C ASP A 147 -7.75 -3.33 11.67
N PRO A 148 -7.44 -2.04 11.87
CA PRO A 148 -8.33 -0.94 11.45
C PRO A 148 -8.37 -0.73 9.95
N ASP A 149 -7.35 -1.20 9.22
CA ASP A 149 -7.21 -0.99 7.79
C ASP A 149 -8.15 -1.89 6.98
N VAL A 150 -8.42 -1.48 5.75
CA VAL A 150 -9.18 -2.25 4.78
C VAL A 150 -8.27 -2.71 3.65
N LEU A 151 -8.70 -3.76 2.95
CA LEU A 151 -7.99 -4.27 1.79
C LEU A 151 -8.13 -3.33 0.59
N ASP A 152 -7.09 -3.24 -0.22
CA ASP A 152 -7.14 -2.62 -1.53
C ASP A 152 -8.27 -3.24 -2.37
N THR A 153 -9.02 -2.42 -3.08
CA THR A 153 -10.11 -2.86 -3.98
C THR A 153 -9.62 -3.89 -5.01
N TRP A 154 -8.41 -3.71 -5.53
CA TRP A 154 -7.81 -4.64 -6.49
C TRP A 154 -7.51 -6.02 -5.91
N PHE A 155 -7.31 -6.13 -4.60
CA PHE A 155 -7.15 -7.42 -3.95
C PHE A 155 -8.42 -8.27 -4.10
N SER A 156 -9.58 -7.70 -3.77
CA SER A 156 -10.87 -8.38 -3.93
C SER A 156 -11.19 -8.62 -5.41
N SER A 157 -10.91 -7.66 -6.28
CA SER A 157 -11.16 -7.75 -7.72
C SER A 157 -10.36 -8.88 -8.38
N ALA A 158 -9.12 -9.10 -7.94
CA ALA A 158 -8.28 -10.19 -8.45
C ALA A 158 -8.84 -11.59 -8.12
N LEU A 159 -9.61 -11.71 -7.05
CA LEU A 159 -10.25 -12.98 -6.64
C LEU A 159 -11.55 -13.26 -7.39
N TRP A 160 -12.15 -12.27 -8.03
CA TRP A 160 -13.48 -12.35 -8.63
C TRP A 160 -13.69 -13.55 -9.58
N PRO A 161 -12.74 -13.89 -10.48
CA PRO A 161 -12.94 -14.98 -11.46
C PRO A 161 -13.24 -16.36 -10.86
N PHE A 162 -12.89 -16.58 -9.61
CA PHE A 162 -13.11 -17.84 -8.91
C PHE A 162 -13.89 -17.70 -7.59
N SER A 163 -13.84 -16.56 -6.92
CA SER A 163 -14.58 -16.35 -5.66
C SER A 163 -16.10 -16.38 -5.89
N THR A 164 -16.56 -15.83 -7.00
CA THR A 164 -17.99 -15.86 -7.39
C THR A 164 -18.50 -17.25 -7.75
N LEU A 165 -17.60 -18.19 -8.00
CA LEU A 165 -17.90 -19.59 -8.29
C LEU A 165 -17.80 -20.49 -7.05
N GLY A 166 -17.72 -19.89 -5.86
CA GLY A 166 -17.73 -20.60 -4.59
C GLY A 166 -16.37 -20.96 -4.01
N TRP A 167 -15.25 -20.52 -4.61
CA TRP A 167 -13.93 -20.69 -4.00
C TRP A 167 -13.90 -20.04 -2.60
N PRO A 168 -13.25 -20.66 -1.58
CA PRO A 168 -12.33 -21.80 -1.64
C PRO A 168 -12.99 -23.19 -1.64
N ALA A 169 -14.32 -23.29 -1.58
CA ALA A 169 -14.98 -24.55 -1.71
C ALA A 169 -14.82 -25.12 -3.15
N ASN A 170 -14.70 -26.44 -3.25
CA ASN A 170 -14.58 -27.11 -4.55
C ASN A 170 -15.98 -27.35 -5.17
N SER A 171 -16.67 -26.25 -5.53
CA SER A 171 -18.02 -26.28 -6.09
C SER A 171 -18.06 -26.87 -7.52
N ASP A 172 -19.23 -27.28 -7.96
CA ASP A 172 -19.41 -27.80 -9.34
C ASP A 172 -19.29 -26.62 -10.36
N ASP A 173 -19.72 -25.42 -9.99
CA ASP A 173 -19.56 -24.24 -10.82
C ASP A 173 -18.08 -23.89 -11.00
N LEU A 174 -17.29 -23.96 -9.93
CA LEU A 174 -15.84 -23.72 -10.01
C LEU A 174 -15.17 -24.73 -10.96
N LYS A 175 -15.49 -26.02 -10.85
CA LYS A 175 -14.95 -27.07 -11.72
C LYS A 175 -15.33 -26.89 -13.18
N LYS A 176 -16.55 -26.37 -13.43
CA LYS A 176 -17.12 -26.26 -14.78
C LYS A 176 -16.65 -24.98 -15.50
N PHE A 177 -16.50 -23.86 -14.77
CA PHE A 177 -16.30 -22.55 -15.36
C PHE A 177 -14.92 -21.93 -15.10
N TYR A 178 -14.10 -22.57 -14.26
CA TYR A 178 -12.76 -22.11 -13.98
C TYR A 178 -11.74 -23.26 -14.15
N PRO A 179 -10.58 -22.99 -14.80
CA PRO A 179 -10.22 -21.75 -15.49
C PRO A 179 -11.06 -21.56 -16.76
N THR A 180 -11.31 -20.31 -17.10
CA THR A 180 -11.86 -19.97 -18.41
C THR A 180 -10.79 -20.24 -19.47
N SER A 181 -11.20 -20.77 -20.62
CA SER A 181 -10.31 -21.15 -21.73
C SER A 181 -9.55 -19.99 -22.33
#